data_fc8e66fe46c4aa904181794346c94d9d
#
_entry.id   fc8e66fe46c4aa904181794346c94d9d
#
_cell.length_a   1.000
_cell.length_b   1.000
_cell.length_c   1.000
_cell.angle_alpha   90.00
_cell.angle_beta   90.00
_cell.angle_gamma   90.00
#
_symmetry.space_group_name_H-M   'P 1'
#
loop_
_entity.id
_entity.type
_entity.pdbx_description
1 polymer ?
#
loop_
_entity_poly.entity_id
_entity_poly.type
_entity_poly.pdbx_seq_one_letter_code
_entity_poly.pdbx_strand_id
1 'polypeptide(L)'
;DLNEKTIKLEIRPLLEDHIQYSVAPMMIGTRSDIVWHILKSEQSEVITAVLIIIFGFVLLLLAIIIRCSEYEDDESSKMFYLGMISVICGIYLACQFKVSHIIAPNGYLPYYFEFTSLMLISVAVSLFIQTNVDGVIKKLYTSMSCIFVLNVLVQTFLNFVLKIDYKMMLFVTHILIGLFGILILSTMIIFHKKKSIQYMLISIMFPIVGSIIDIVRLYRISDDKTIYFFSMGLYIFVLMQVTRTIRQYLAKSRSHLKAEVYEHLAFTDGLTELNNRLSFENDINECIGNNRPACISIDLNNLKRANDTMGHSAGDVLIRGIATVLREAVGNEGKIYRIGGDEFVVLIHDITDDGIEKVLKRIEKCRVKCNEENNVNLDFAKGVSLYTEGDTTFENLVARADAEMYRDKRLTKKGRR
;
A
#
# COMPACT_ATOMS: atom_id res chain seq x y z
N ASP A 1 -21.34 61.75 -8.30
CA ASP A 1 -22.02 62.38 -7.17
C ASP A 1 -23.28 61.61 -6.83
N LEU A 2 -23.22 60.75 -5.82
CA LEU A 2 -24.29 59.88 -5.38
C LEU A 2 -25.03 60.41 -4.14
N ASN A 3 -24.74 61.69 -3.76
CA ASN A 3 -25.16 62.22 -2.48
C ASN A 3 -26.68 62.52 -2.36
N GLU A 4 -27.49 62.30 -3.41
CA GLU A 4 -28.94 62.58 -3.35
C GLU A 4 -29.82 61.53 -4.07
N LYS A 5 -29.26 60.32 -4.38
CA LYS A 5 -30.07 59.27 -4.99
C LYS A 5 -30.58 58.29 -3.95
N THR A 6 -31.86 58.32 -3.68
CA THR A 6 -32.52 57.33 -2.83
C THR A 6 -32.77 56.05 -3.66
N ILE A 7 -32.17 54.92 -3.21
CA ILE A 7 -32.45 53.58 -3.78
C ILE A 7 -33.61 52.99 -2.97
N LYS A 8 -34.79 52.83 -3.60
CA LYS A 8 -35.93 52.17 -2.97
C LYS A 8 -35.89 50.70 -3.32
N LEU A 9 -35.72 49.86 -2.31
CA LEU A 9 -35.73 48.41 -2.45
C LEU A 9 -37.12 47.89 -2.08
N GLU A 10 -37.85 47.30 -3.01
CA GLU A 10 -39.13 46.65 -2.78
C GLU A 10 -38.92 45.14 -2.78
N ILE A 11 -39.01 44.51 -1.60
CA ILE A 11 -38.93 43.06 -1.45
C ILE A 11 -40.31 42.49 -1.39
N ARG A 12 -40.71 41.71 -2.43
CA ARG A 12 -42.01 41.01 -2.47
C ARG A 12 -41.76 39.53 -2.13
N PRO A 13 -42.32 39.01 -1.03
CA PRO A 13 -42.23 37.58 -0.73
C PRO A 13 -43.01 36.78 -1.76
N LEU A 14 -42.39 35.68 -2.24
CA LEU A 14 -43.02 34.71 -3.15
C LEU A 14 -43.97 33.74 -2.41
N LEU A 15 -43.91 33.66 -1.11
CA LEU A 15 -44.73 32.83 -0.22
C LEU A 15 -45.04 33.58 1.08
N GLU A 16 -46.28 33.57 1.51
CA GLU A 16 -46.79 34.40 2.60
C GLU A 16 -46.45 33.93 4.03
N ASP A 17 -45.81 32.79 4.24
CA ASP A 17 -45.58 32.23 5.57
C ASP A 17 -44.13 32.29 6.06
N HIS A 18 -43.90 33.10 7.08
CA HIS A 18 -42.84 33.04 8.11
C HIS A 18 -41.37 32.97 7.67
N ILE A 19 -40.97 33.65 6.60
CA ILE A 19 -39.52 33.75 6.28
C ILE A 19 -38.97 35.05 6.86
N GLN A 20 -38.08 34.96 7.82
CA GLN A 20 -37.23 36.08 8.25
C GLN A 20 -36.23 36.39 7.13
N TYR A 21 -36.47 37.53 6.45
CA TYR A 21 -35.52 38.02 5.45
C TYR A 21 -34.36 38.72 6.12
N SER A 22 -33.17 38.15 6.09
CA SER A 22 -31.96 38.92 6.32
C SER A 22 -31.53 39.54 4.99
N VAL A 23 -31.54 40.85 4.92
CA VAL A 23 -30.96 41.57 3.78
C VAL A 23 -29.45 41.49 3.95
N ALA A 24 -28.78 40.79 3.05
CA ALA A 24 -27.30 40.76 3.03
C ALA A 24 -26.78 42.22 2.91
N PRO A 25 -25.63 42.54 3.56
CA PRO A 25 -25.08 43.89 3.48
C PRO A 25 -24.90 44.32 2.02
N MET A 26 -25.49 45.45 1.67
CA MET A 26 -25.48 45.96 0.31
C MET A 26 -24.14 46.60 0.02
N MET A 27 -23.41 46.11 -0.99
CA MET A 27 -22.12 46.69 -1.41
C MET A 27 -22.35 47.58 -2.62
N ILE A 28 -21.86 48.80 -2.55
CA ILE A 28 -21.91 49.79 -3.64
C ILE A 28 -20.44 50.09 -4.04
N GLY A 29 -20.12 49.85 -5.31
CA GLY A 29 -18.77 50.06 -5.83
C GLY A 29 -18.66 49.62 -7.29
N THR A 30 -17.47 49.72 -7.86
CA THR A 30 -17.24 49.14 -9.19
C THR A 30 -17.24 47.59 -9.09
N ARG A 31 -17.53 46.93 -10.21
CA ARG A 31 -17.51 45.45 -10.23
C ARG A 31 -16.18 44.87 -9.72
N SER A 32 -15.06 45.49 -10.06
CA SER A 32 -13.74 45.09 -9.63
C SER A 32 -13.57 45.25 -8.12
N ASP A 33 -14.04 46.34 -7.52
CA ASP A 33 -13.91 46.58 -6.08
C ASP A 33 -14.73 45.57 -5.26
N ILE A 34 -15.97 45.29 -5.73
CA ILE A 34 -16.84 44.30 -5.08
C ILE A 34 -16.24 42.91 -5.19
N VAL A 35 -15.76 42.50 -6.36
CA VAL A 35 -15.08 41.19 -6.55
C VAL A 35 -13.85 41.09 -5.68
N TRP A 36 -13.03 42.15 -5.65
CA TRP A 36 -11.82 42.16 -4.82
C TRP A 36 -12.13 42.07 -3.32
N HIS A 37 -13.15 42.76 -2.87
CA HIS A 37 -13.62 42.70 -1.48
C HIS A 37 -14.10 41.29 -1.10
N ILE A 38 -14.90 40.64 -1.94
CA ILE A 38 -15.36 39.26 -1.73
C ILE A 38 -14.19 38.27 -1.70
N LEU A 39 -13.28 38.38 -2.68
CA LEU A 39 -12.09 37.53 -2.74
C LEU A 39 -11.22 37.68 -1.49
N LYS A 40 -11.05 38.91 -1.00
CA LYS A 40 -10.25 39.18 0.21
C LYS A 40 -10.94 38.68 1.48
N SER A 41 -12.27 38.79 1.55
CA SER A 41 -13.05 38.35 2.74
C SER A 41 -13.14 36.83 2.88
N GLU A 42 -13.05 36.08 1.76
CA GLU A 42 -13.15 34.61 1.74
C GLU A 42 -11.82 33.94 1.35
N GLN A 43 -10.73 34.68 1.36
CA GLN A 43 -9.41 34.20 0.87
C GLN A 43 -8.94 32.93 1.60
N SER A 44 -9.07 32.89 2.93
CA SER A 44 -8.63 31.77 3.73
C SER A 44 -9.42 30.49 3.44
N GLU A 45 -10.72 30.64 3.28
CA GLU A 45 -11.67 29.55 3.00
C GLU A 45 -11.45 28.97 1.59
N VAL A 46 -11.32 29.84 0.59
CA VAL A 46 -11.04 29.43 -0.79
C VAL A 46 -9.70 28.70 -0.90
N ILE A 47 -8.64 29.24 -0.28
CA ILE A 47 -7.33 28.56 -0.23
C ILE A 47 -7.46 27.20 0.41
N THR A 48 -8.18 27.06 1.52
CA THR A 48 -8.39 25.80 2.22
C THR A 48 -9.09 24.78 1.33
N ALA A 49 -10.19 25.18 0.64
CA ALA A 49 -10.90 24.29 -0.28
C ALA A 49 -10.00 23.81 -1.42
N VAL A 50 -9.22 24.71 -2.04
CA VAL A 50 -8.27 24.38 -3.11
C VAL A 50 -7.19 23.43 -2.61
N LEU A 51 -6.61 23.67 -1.43
CA LEU A 51 -5.60 22.79 -0.84
C LEU A 51 -6.15 21.38 -0.57
N ILE A 52 -7.39 21.26 -0.08
CA ILE A 52 -8.03 19.96 0.14
C ILE A 52 -8.24 19.22 -1.20
N ILE A 53 -8.63 19.91 -2.26
CA ILE A 53 -8.78 19.32 -3.61
C ILE A 53 -7.43 18.83 -4.13
N ILE A 54 -6.39 19.68 -4.12
CA ILE A 54 -5.04 19.32 -4.57
C ILE A 54 -4.54 18.10 -3.79
N PHE A 55 -4.70 18.12 -2.47
CA PHE A 55 -4.30 17.04 -1.60
C PHE A 55 -5.05 15.74 -1.94
N GLY A 56 -6.36 15.82 -2.23
CA GLY A 56 -7.15 14.68 -2.68
C GLY A 56 -6.61 14.08 -3.98
N PHE A 57 -6.24 14.90 -4.97
CA PHE A 57 -5.62 14.43 -6.20
C PHE A 57 -4.25 13.76 -5.97
N VAL A 58 -3.44 14.29 -5.05
CA VAL A 58 -2.17 13.66 -4.67
C VAL A 58 -2.42 12.27 -4.08
N LEU A 59 -3.42 12.10 -3.21
CA LEU A 59 -3.78 10.79 -2.66
C LEU A 59 -4.28 9.81 -3.72
N LEU A 60 -5.08 10.27 -4.69
CA LEU A 60 -5.54 9.45 -5.82
C LEU A 60 -4.35 8.99 -6.67
N LEU A 61 -3.41 9.87 -6.95
CA LEU A 61 -2.19 9.54 -7.69
C LEU A 61 -1.34 8.51 -6.93
N LEU A 62 -1.14 8.70 -5.62
CA LEU A 62 -0.43 7.74 -4.77
C LEU A 62 -1.12 6.38 -4.74
N ALA A 63 -2.46 6.35 -4.68
CA ALA A 63 -3.23 5.11 -4.74
C ALA A 63 -2.97 4.35 -6.05
N ILE A 64 -2.91 5.05 -7.19
CA ILE A 64 -2.60 4.45 -8.50
C ILE A 64 -1.16 3.91 -8.51
N ILE A 65 -0.18 4.67 -8.03
CA ILE A 65 1.23 4.25 -7.98
C ILE A 65 1.38 2.99 -7.13
N ILE A 66 0.77 2.95 -5.94
CA ILE A 66 0.82 1.78 -5.05
C ILE A 66 0.17 0.57 -5.72
N ARG A 67 -0.95 0.75 -6.42
CA ARG A 67 -1.62 -0.34 -7.15
C ARG A 67 -0.77 -0.90 -8.29
N CYS A 68 0.03 -0.08 -8.96
CA CYS A 68 0.93 -0.49 -10.03
C CYS A 68 2.20 -1.19 -9.52
N SER A 69 2.53 -1.10 -8.24
CA SER A 69 3.76 -1.66 -7.65
C SER A 69 3.63 -3.08 -7.12
N GLU A 70 2.64 -3.87 -7.57
CA GLU A 70 2.35 -5.26 -7.12
C GLU A 70 2.07 -5.42 -5.61
N TYR A 71 2.05 -4.34 -4.85
CA TYR A 71 1.69 -4.34 -3.44
C TYR A 71 0.16 -4.33 -3.27
N GLU A 72 -0.34 -5.31 -2.52
CA GLU A 72 -1.73 -5.63 -2.19
C GLU A 72 -2.78 -4.51 -2.30
N ASP A 73 -3.90 -4.83 -2.93
CA ASP A 73 -5.08 -4.02 -3.24
C ASP A 73 -5.71 -3.24 -2.07
N ASP A 74 -5.50 -3.66 -0.81
CA ASP A 74 -6.25 -3.14 0.34
C ASP A 74 -5.81 -1.71 0.76
N GLU A 75 -4.51 -1.43 0.81
CA GLU A 75 -4.00 -0.10 1.18
C GLU A 75 -4.19 0.93 0.05
N SER A 76 -4.03 0.51 -1.20
CA SER A 76 -4.35 1.30 -2.39
C SER A 76 -5.81 1.75 -2.37
N SER A 77 -6.74 0.84 -2.07
CA SER A 77 -8.18 1.13 -1.98
C SER A 77 -8.50 2.14 -0.88
N LYS A 78 -7.87 2.05 0.29
CA LYS A 78 -8.02 3.03 1.39
C LYS A 78 -7.58 4.43 0.98
N MET A 79 -6.40 4.55 0.34
CA MET A 79 -5.90 5.83 -0.16
C MET A 79 -6.79 6.40 -1.26
N PHE A 80 -7.30 5.55 -2.16
CA PHE A 80 -8.21 5.95 -3.23
C PHE A 80 -9.50 6.58 -2.68
N TYR A 81 -10.20 5.89 -1.77
CA TYR A 81 -11.42 6.45 -1.18
C TYR A 81 -11.16 7.69 -0.34
N LEU A 82 -10.03 7.76 0.37
CA LEU A 82 -9.65 8.96 1.11
C LEU A 82 -9.39 10.16 0.19
N GLY A 83 -8.74 9.91 -0.96
CA GLY A 83 -8.55 10.91 -2.01
C GLY A 83 -9.89 11.38 -2.60
N MET A 84 -10.81 10.46 -2.88
CA MET A 84 -12.17 10.79 -3.33
C MET A 84 -12.91 11.65 -2.31
N ILE A 85 -12.90 11.28 -1.02
CA ILE A 85 -13.51 12.07 0.05
C ILE A 85 -12.94 13.49 0.02
N SER A 86 -11.61 13.62 -0.02
CA SER A 86 -10.95 14.94 0.00
C SER A 86 -11.36 15.80 -1.20
N VAL A 87 -11.37 15.25 -2.42
CA VAL A 87 -11.79 16.00 -3.62
C VAL A 87 -13.24 16.42 -3.52
N ILE A 88 -14.16 15.50 -3.19
CA ILE A 88 -15.60 15.78 -3.12
C ILE A 88 -15.89 16.81 -2.03
N CYS A 89 -15.24 16.69 -0.87
CA CYS A 89 -15.38 17.66 0.21
C CYS A 89 -14.84 19.03 -0.16
N GLY A 90 -13.70 19.09 -0.86
CA GLY A 90 -13.15 20.37 -1.34
C GLY A 90 -14.07 21.04 -2.37
N ILE A 91 -14.70 20.28 -3.26
CA ILE A 91 -15.71 20.79 -4.21
C ILE A 91 -16.92 21.31 -3.44
N TYR A 92 -17.43 20.55 -2.47
CA TYR A 92 -18.55 20.99 -1.62
C TYR A 92 -18.23 22.32 -0.94
N LEU A 93 -17.08 22.44 -0.30
CA LEU A 93 -16.64 23.68 0.36
C LEU A 93 -16.51 24.83 -0.64
N ALA A 94 -15.91 24.60 -1.81
CA ALA A 94 -15.75 25.61 -2.84
C ALA A 94 -17.09 26.18 -3.34
N CYS A 95 -18.14 25.36 -3.39
CA CYS A 95 -19.48 25.78 -3.81
C CYS A 95 -20.21 26.65 -2.76
N GLN A 96 -19.83 26.56 -1.49
CA GLN A 96 -20.45 27.31 -0.40
C GLN A 96 -20.04 28.79 -0.34
N PHE A 97 -18.97 29.17 -1.05
CA PHE A 97 -18.43 30.53 -1.01
C PHE A 97 -19.06 31.44 -2.06
N LYS A 98 -19.21 32.73 -1.73
CA LYS A 98 -19.71 33.77 -2.66
C LYS A 98 -18.84 33.88 -3.92
N VAL A 99 -17.57 33.52 -3.81
CA VAL A 99 -16.64 33.47 -4.95
C VAL A 99 -17.12 32.51 -6.05
N SER A 100 -17.75 31.39 -5.70
CA SER A 100 -18.30 30.44 -6.68
C SER A 100 -19.35 31.05 -7.59
N HIS A 101 -20.17 31.95 -7.06
CA HIS A 101 -21.19 32.70 -7.82
C HIS A 101 -20.61 33.81 -8.71
N ILE A 102 -19.39 34.28 -8.41
CA ILE A 102 -18.64 35.20 -9.27
C ILE A 102 -18.14 34.46 -10.52
N ILE A 103 -17.59 33.25 -10.30
CA ILE A 103 -17.02 32.39 -11.36
C ILE A 103 -18.12 31.83 -12.26
N ALA A 104 -19.27 31.47 -11.70
CA ALA A 104 -20.44 30.97 -12.42
C ALA A 104 -21.66 31.88 -12.19
N PRO A 105 -21.80 32.97 -12.96
CA PRO A 105 -22.78 34.02 -12.71
C PRO A 105 -24.22 33.52 -12.73
N ASN A 106 -24.51 32.45 -13.47
CA ASN A 106 -25.87 31.90 -13.56
C ASN A 106 -26.30 31.13 -12.31
N GLY A 107 -25.37 30.92 -11.32
CA GLY A 107 -25.68 30.24 -10.05
C GLY A 107 -26.01 28.74 -10.14
N TYR A 108 -26.28 28.20 -11.33
CA TYR A 108 -26.72 26.82 -11.52
C TYR A 108 -25.62 25.82 -11.22
N LEU A 109 -24.38 26.03 -11.70
CA LEU A 109 -23.26 25.12 -11.50
C LEU A 109 -22.89 24.94 -10.03
N PRO A 110 -22.64 26.01 -9.24
CA PRO A 110 -22.38 25.87 -7.81
C PRO A 110 -23.50 25.14 -7.08
N TYR A 111 -24.76 25.47 -7.38
CA TYR A 111 -25.92 24.80 -6.80
C TYR A 111 -25.96 23.29 -7.05
N TYR A 112 -25.75 22.84 -8.30
CA TYR A 112 -25.70 21.40 -8.59
C TYR A 112 -24.53 20.69 -7.92
N PHE A 113 -23.35 21.28 -7.95
CA PHE A 113 -22.16 20.71 -7.32
C PHE A 113 -22.28 20.69 -5.80
N GLU A 114 -22.89 21.65 -5.17
CA GLU A 114 -23.14 21.68 -3.73
C GLU A 114 -23.97 20.47 -3.28
N PHE A 115 -25.14 20.27 -3.85
CA PHE A 115 -26.05 19.19 -3.46
C PHE A 115 -25.51 17.80 -3.86
N THR A 116 -24.96 17.66 -5.06
CA THR A 116 -24.42 16.38 -5.52
C THR A 116 -23.17 15.97 -4.73
N SER A 117 -22.28 16.90 -4.41
CA SER A 117 -21.10 16.60 -3.58
C SER A 117 -21.49 16.24 -2.14
N LEU A 118 -22.48 16.92 -1.54
CA LEU A 118 -23.00 16.56 -0.20
C LEU A 118 -23.48 15.09 -0.15
N MET A 119 -24.24 14.67 -1.15
CA MET A 119 -24.70 13.28 -1.24
C MET A 119 -23.54 12.30 -1.49
N LEU A 120 -22.61 12.64 -2.38
CA LEU A 120 -21.45 11.79 -2.74
C LEU A 120 -20.45 11.64 -1.60
N ILE A 121 -20.32 12.61 -0.68
CA ILE A 121 -19.52 12.47 0.54
C ILE A 121 -19.95 11.22 1.33
N SER A 122 -21.26 11.02 1.50
CA SER A 122 -21.80 9.86 2.24
C SER A 122 -21.47 8.54 1.56
N VAL A 123 -21.52 8.48 0.23
CA VAL A 123 -21.07 7.31 -0.56
C VAL A 123 -19.59 7.02 -0.30
N ALA A 124 -18.74 8.03 -0.47
CA ALA A 124 -17.29 7.88 -0.37
C ALA A 124 -16.85 7.49 1.05
N VAL A 125 -17.46 8.07 2.09
CA VAL A 125 -17.21 7.72 3.50
C VAL A 125 -17.65 6.28 3.79
N SER A 126 -18.82 5.84 3.28
CA SER A 126 -19.30 4.47 3.45
C SER A 126 -18.34 3.46 2.82
N LEU A 127 -17.88 3.72 1.59
CA LEU A 127 -16.89 2.89 0.89
C LEU A 127 -15.54 2.88 1.63
N PHE A 128 -15.10 4.01 2.18
CA PHE A 128 -13.89 4.08 2.99
C PHE A 128 -13.98 3.25 4.28
N ILE A 129 -15.10 3.30 5.00
CA ILE A 129 -15.29 2.50 6.21
C ILE A 129 -15.30 1.00 5.86
N GLN A 130 -15.97 0.63 4.77
CA GLN A 130 -16.04 -0.73 4.25
C GLN A 130 -14.65 -1.39 4.07
N THR A 131 -13.63 -0.63 3.67
CA THR A 131 -12.26 -1.16 3.50
C THR A 131 -11.56 -1.46 4.82
N ASN A 132 -12.11 -1.06 5.95
CA ASN A 132 -11.50 -1.20 7.29
C ASN A 132 -12.24 -2.18 8.19
N VAL A 133 -13.36 -2.76 7.73
CA VAL A 133 -14.21 -3.68 8.49
C VAL A 133 -14.47 -4.94 7.70
N ASP A 134 -14.76 -6.05 8.40
CA ASP A 134 -14.97 -7.37 7.81
C ASP A 134 -16.35 -7.94 8.12
N GLY A 135 -16.69 -9.08 7.48
CA GLY A 135 -17.87 -9.88 7.78
C GLY A 135 -19.19 -9.17 7.48
N VAL A 136 -20.15 -9.31 8.40
CA VAL A 136 -21.51 -8.75 8.27
C VAL A 136 -21.49 -7.22 8.23
N ILE A 137 -20.63 -6.60 9.02
CA ILE A 137 -20.50 -5.14 9.08
C ILE A 137 -20.06 -4.57 7.73
N LYS A 138 -19.11 -5.22 7.05
CA LYS A 138 -18.71 -4.85 5.68
C LYS A 138 -19.90 -4.85 4.72
N LYS A 139 -20.74 -5.91 4.76
CA LYS A 139 -21.95 -6.01 3.94
C LYS A 139 -22.96 -4.89 4.22
N LEU A 140 -23.12 -4.50 5.50
CA LEU A 140 -23.99 -3.38 5.88
C LEU A 140 -23.51 -2.05 5.28
N TYR A 141 -22.21 -1.75 5.33
CA TYR A 141 -21.65 -0.55 4.69
C TYR A 141 -21.76 -0.62 3.17
N THR A 142 -21.57 -1.79 2.54
CA THR A 142 -21.81 -1.98 1.10
C THR A 142 -23.28 -1.69 0.73
N SER A 143 -24.22 -2.22 1.49
CA SER A 143 -25.66 -1.95 1.27
C SER A 143 -25.99 -0.48 1.44
N MET A 144 -25.39 0.16 2.46
CA MET A 144 -25.59 1.58 2.72
C MET A 144 -25.01 2.46 1.60
N SER A 145 -23.84 2.11 1.06
CA SER A 145 -23.28 2.83 -0.10
C SER A 145 -24.16 2.68 -1.35
N CYS A 146 -24.75 1.51 -1.59
CA CYS A 146 -25.72 1.32 -2.69
C CYS A 146 -26.98 2.20 -2.50
N ILE A 147 -27.49 2.29 -1.27
CA ILE A 147 -28.63 3.16 -0.94
C ILE A 147 -28.29 4.64 -1.19
N PHE A 148 -27.11 5.08 -0.79
CA PHE A 148 -26.65 6.45 -1.07
C PHE A 148 -26.49 6.72 -2.56
N VAL A 149 -25.91 5.79 -3.32
CA VAL A 149 -25.82 5.93 -4.79
C VAL A 149 -27.21 6.02 -5.41
N LEU A 150 -28.13 5.17 -4.99
CA LEU A 150 -29.53 5.22 -5.45
C LEU A 150 -30.17 6.57 -5.12
N ASN A 151 -29.96 7.10 -3.91
CA ASN A 151 -30.44 8.42 -3.51
C ASN A 151 -29.91 9.53 -4.42
N VAL A 152 -28.60 9.51 -4.74
CA VAL A 152 -28.00 10.48 -5.71
C VAL A 152 -28.71 10.40 -7.06
N LEU A 153 -28.84 9.18 -7.62
CA LEU A 153 -29.43 8.96 -8.93
C LEU A 153 -30.90 9.40 -8.97
N VAL A 154 -31.69 9.03 -7.97
CA VAL A 154 -33.12 9.37 -7.89
C VAL A 154 -33.30 10.88 -7.74
N GLN A 155 -32.59 11.53 -6.82
CA GLN A 155 -32.75 12.99 -6.64
C GLN A 155 -32.28 13.79 -7.87
N THR A 156 -31.19 13.34 -8.50
CA THR A 156 -30.71 13.98 -9.74
C THR A 156 -31.73 13.80 -10.88
N PHE A 157 -32.30 12.60 -11.01
CA PHE A 157 -33.35 12.34 -11.99
C PHE A 157 -34.59 13.20 -11.74
N LEU A 158 -35.08 13.24 -10.49
CA LEU A 158 -36.26 14.05 -10.12
C LEU A 158 -36.02 15.56 -10.37
N ASN A 159 -34.84 16.04 -10.05
CA ASN A 159 -34.47 17.42 -10.30
C ASN A 159 -34.39 17.73 -11.80
N PHE A 160 -33.73 16.88 -12.60
CA PHE A 160 -33.54 17.14 -14.03
C PHE A 160 -34.81 16.96 -14.84
N VAL A 161 -35.59 15.89 -14.57
CA VAL A 161 -36.80 15.54 -15.35
C VAL A 161 -38.05 16.25 -14.83
N LEU A 162 -38.29 16.16 -13.51
CA LEU A 162 -39.51 16.69 -12.90
C LEU A 162 -39.32 18.09 -12.32
N LYS A 163 -38.11 18.67 -12.44
CA LYS A 163 -37.81 20.03 -11.96
C LYS A 163 -38.07 20.25 -10.46
N ILE A 164 -38.00 19.16 -9.66
CA ILE A 164 -38.15 19.25 -8.21
C ILE A 164 -36.85 19.77 -7.62
N ASP A 165 -36.91 20.80 -6.78
CA ASP A 165 -35.74 21.41 -6.16
C ASP A 165 -35.05 20.42 -5.20
N TYR A 166 -33.71 20.36 -5.23
CA TYR A 166 -32.93 19.55 -4.28
C TYR A 166 -33.25 19.90 -2.83
N LYS A 167 -33.51 21.16 -2.51
CA LYS A 167 -33.88 21.60 -1.15
C LYS A 167 -35.10 20.87 -0.60
N MET A 168 -36.11 20.60 -1.45
CA MET A 168 -37.30 19.85 -1.06
C MET A 168 -37.00 18.36 -0.77
N MET A 169 -35.98 17.81 -1.44
CA MET A 169 -35.60 16.41 -1.31
C MET A 169 -34.51 16.18 -0.24
N LEU A 170 -33.90 17.25 0.26
CA LEU A 170 -32.75 17.20 1.19
C LEU A 170 -33.07 16.45 2.50
N PHE A 171 -34.33 16.51 2.92
CA PHE A 171 -34.81 15.80 4.11
C PHE A 171 -34.58 14.26 4.01
N VAL A 172 -34.75 13.66 2.82
CA VAL A 172 -34.49 12.23 2.58
C VAL A 172 -32.98 11.93 2.81
N THR A 173 -32.13 12.79 2.27
CA THR A 173 -30.67 12.67 2.48
C THR A 173 -30.29 12.77 3.95
N HIS A 174 -30.91 13.69 4.70
CA HIS A 174 -30.65 13.83 6.14
C HIS A 174 -31.09 12.62 6.97
N ILE A 175 -32.24 11.99 6.63
CA ILE A 175 -32.67 10.74 7.25
C ILE A 175 -31.64 9.64 6.99
N LEU A 176 -31.18 9.46 5.75
CA LEU A 176 -30.17 8.46 5.40
C LEU A 176 -28.84 8.70 6.13
N ILE A 177 -28.40 9.96 6.24
CA ILE A 177 -27.21 10.34 7.01
C ILE A 177 -27.40 10.02 8.50
N GLY A 178 -28.59 10.25 9.05
CA GLY A 178 -28.93 9.90 10.43
C GLY A 178 -28.83 8.37 10.70
N LEU A 179 -29.41 7.56 9.81
CA LEU A 179 -29.30 6.09 9.86
C LEU A 179 -27.84 5.64 9.73
N PHE A 180 -27.07 6.27 8.86
CA PHE A 180 -25.65 6.02 8.71
C PHE A 180 -24.86 6.36 9.98
N GLY A 181 -25.20 7.46 10.66
CA GLY A 181 -24.64 7.83 11.95
C GLY A 181 -24.88 6.77 13.03
N ILE A 182 -26.10 6.20 13.08
CA ILE A 182 -26.43 5.10 14.00
C ILE A 182 -25.59 3.86 13.68
N LEU A 183 -25.37 3.54 12.41
CA LEU A 183 -24.50 2.44 11.98
C LEU A 183 -23.05 2.66 12.42
N ILE A 184 -22.53 3.89 12.28
CA ILE A 184 -21.18 4.26 12.75
C ILE A 184 -21.06 4.05 14.26
N LEU A 185 -22.02 4.57 15.05
CA LEU A 185 -22.02 4.42 16.51
C LEU A 185 -22.09 2.95 16.93
N SER A 186 -22.95 2.15 16.29
CA SER A 186 -23.03 0.70 16.51
C SER A 186 -21.72 -0.01 16.21
N THR A 187 -21.05 0.38 15.14
CA THR A 187 -19.73 -0.16 14.76
C THR A 187 -18.66 0.21 15.80
N MET A 188 -18.69 1.44 16.36
CA MET A 188 -17.79 1.84 17.45
C MET A 188 -17.94 0.95 18.68
N ILE A 189 -19.17 0.60 19.04
CA ILE A 189 -19.45 -0.29 20.19
C ILE A 189 -18.95 -1.71 19.91
N ILE A 190 -19.25 -2.26 18.73
CA ILE A 190 -18.86 -3.62 18.34
C ILE A 190 -17.32 -3.77 18.32
N PHE A 191 -16.62 -2.82 17.73
CA PHE A 191 -15.17 -2.85 17.59
C PHE A 191 -14.40 -2.09 18.66
N HIS A 192 -14.97 -1.91 19.87
CA HIS A 192 -14.34 -1.14 20.95
C HIS A 192 -12.91 -1.59 21.33
N LYS A 193 -12.56 -2.87 21.11
CA LYS A 193 -11.20 -3.41 21.36
C LYS A 193 -10.22 -3.18 20.21
N LYS A 194 -10.68 -2.91 18.99
CA LYS A 194 -9.81 -2.70 17.81
C LYS A 194 -9.42 -1.22 17.69
N LYS A 195 -8.31 -0.83 18.33
CA LYS A 195 -7.82 0.56 18.37
C LYS A 195 -7.76 1.25 17.00
N SER A 196 -7.38 0.51 15.94
CA SER A 196 -7.27 1.06 14.58
C SER A 196 -8.63 1.52 14.04
N ILE A 197 -9.69 0.73 14.26
CA ILE A 197 -11.05 1.06 13.84
C ILE A 197 -11.59 2.21 14.67
N GLN A 198 -11.37 2.18 15.99
CA GLN A 198 -11.78 3.26 16.89
C GLN A 198 -11.20 4.60 16.48
N TYR A 199 -9.91 4.65 16.20
CA TYR A 199 -9.24 5.87 15.74
C TYR A 199 -9.87 6.43 14.44
N MET A 200 -10.21 5.54 13.50
CA MET A 200 -10.91 5.92 12.27
C MET A 200 -12.29 6.52 12.55
N LEU A 201 -13.09 5.85 13.36
CA LEU A 201 -14.46 6.27 13.65
C LEU A 201 -14.50 7.55 14.51
N ILE A 202 -13.58 7.70 15.47
CA ILE A 202 -13.44 8.94 16.25
C ILE A 202 -13.13 10.13 15.33
N SER A 203 -12.29 9.95 14.32
CA SER A 203 -11.97 11.06 13.41
C SER A 203 -13.18 11.54 12.60
N ILE A 204 -14.14 10.66 12.30
CA ILE A 204 -15.40 11.02 11.63
C ILE A 204 -16.30 11.87 12.52
N MET A 205 -16.15 11.80 13.82
CA MET A 205 -16.93 12.63 14.75
C MET A 205 -16.60 14.12 14.64
N PHE A 206 -15.39 14.50 14.22
CA PHE A 206 -15.00 15.92 14.12
C PHE A 206 -15.89 16.72 13.13
N PRO A 207 -16.08 16.28 11.87
CA PRO A 207 -16.99 17.00 10.97
C PRO A 207 -18.46 16.94 11.44
N ILE A 208 -18.89 15.85 12.10
CA ILE A 208 -20.25 15.75 12.64
C ILE A 208 -20.47 16.79 13.75
N VAL A 209 -19.54 16.88 14.71
CA VAL A 209 -19.61 17.87 15.79
C VAL A 209 -19.52 19.29 15.22
N GLY A 210 -18.64 19.52 14.24
CA GLY A 210 -18.54 20.79 13.52
C GLY A 210 -19.88 21.20 12.87
N SER A 211 -20.54 20.26 12.18
CA SER A 211 -21.86 20.50 11.59
C SER A 211 -22.91 20.89 12.63
N ILE A 212 -22.94 20.21 13.78
CA ILE A 212 -23.88 20.52 14.85
C ILE A 212 -23.63 21.94 15.39
N ILE A 213 -22.37 22.32 15.58
CA ILE A 213 -22.01 23.67 16.06
C ILE A 213 -22.46 24.73 15.03
N ASP A 214 -22.20 24.50 13.73
CA ASP A 214 -22.59 25.43 12.66
C ASP A 214 -24.12 25.57 12.57
N ILE A 215 -24.86 24.47 12.69
CA ILE A 215 -26.34 24.50 12.74
C ILE A 215 -26.84 25.32 13.94
N VAL A 216 -26.29 25.11 15.13
CA VAL A 216 -26.68 25.88 16.35
C VAL A 216 -26.35 27.36 16.17
N ARG A 217 -25.21 27.69 15.56
CA ARG A 217 -24.86 29.10 15.26
C ARG A 217 -25.82 29.74 14.26
N LEU A 218 -26.19 29.03 13.20
CA LEU A 218 -27.16 29.50 12.22
C LEU A 218 -28.48 29.94 12.87
N TYR A 219 -28.99 29.14 13.81
CA TYR A 219 -30.25 29.46 14.54
C TYR A 219 -30.14 30.52 15.62
N ARG A 220 -28.92 30.75 16.19
CA ARG A 220 -28.74 31.69 17.31
C ARG A 220 -28.12 33.02 16.93
N ILE A 221 -27.23 33.08 15.96
CA ILE A 221 -26.34 34.23 15.78
C ILE A 221 -26.56 34.95 14.44
N SER A 222 -27.33 34.38 13.51
CA SER A 222 -27.55 34.95 12.14
C SER A 222 -26.25 35.36 11.44
N ASP A 223 -25.16 34.62 11.67
CA ASP A 223 -23.85 34.92 11.09
C ASP A 223 -23.75 34.33 9.69
N ASP A 224 -23.31 35.11 8.72
CA ASP A 224 -23.14 34.71 7.31
C ASP A 224 -22.13 33.55 7.11
N LYS A 225 -21.33 33.22 8.12
CA LYS A 225 -20.32 32.15 8.09
C LYS A 225 -20.85 30.83 8.66
N THR A 226 -21.71 30.17 7.90
CA THR A 226 -22.48 29.01 8.37
C THR A 226 -21.72 27.67 8.45
N ILE A 227 -20.54 27.52 7.82
CA ILE A 227 -19.88 26.20 7.62
C ILE A 227 -18.42 26.17 8.14
N TYR A 228 -18.06 27.04 9.06
CA TYR A 228 -16.69 27.16 9.54
C TYR A 228 -16.22 25.94 10.35
N PHE A 229 -17.02 25.49 11.30
CA PHE A 229 -16.64 24.37 12.18
C PHE A 229 -16.73 23.02 11.47
N PHE A 230 -17.67 22.85 10.54
CA PHE A 230 -17.72 21.67 9.67
C PHE A 230 -16.47 21.54 8.84
N SER A 231 -16.03 22.60 8.17
CA SER A 231 -14.82 22.60 7.32
C SER A 231 -13.55 22.30 8.15
N MET A 232 -13.44 22.88 9.33
CA MET A 232 -12.34 22.61 10.27
C MET A 232 -12.35 21.15 10.73
N GLY A 233 -13.52 20.60 11.09
CA GLY A 233 -13.68 19.20 11.47
C GLY A 233 -13.31 18.24 10.34
N LEU A 234 -13.69 18.59 9.11
CA LEU A 234 -13.34 17.83 7.91
C LEU A 234 -11.83 17.82 7.64
N TYR A 235 -11.17 18.97 7.80
CA TYR A 235 -9.73 19.07 7.68
C TYR A 235 -9.01 18.18 8.70
N ILE A 236 -9.44 18.23 9.97
CA ILE A 236 -8.90 17.36 11.04
C ILE A 236 -9.12 15.88 10.67
N PHE A 237 -10.31 15.50 10.19
CA PHE A 237 -10.62 14.15 9.76
C PHE A 237 -9.65 13.68 8.67
N VAL A 238 -9.51 14.44 7.59
CA VAL A 238 -8.63 14.09 6.48
C VAL A 238 -7.18 13.93 6.96
N LEU A 239 -6.66 14.89 7.74
CA LEU A 239 -5.31 14.85 8.27
C LEU A 239 -5.06 13.61 9.17
N MET A 240 -6.01 13.29 10.04
CA MET A 240 -5.93 12.10 10.89
C MET A 240 -5.92 10.81 10.08
N GLN A 241 -6.77 10.70 9.06
CA GLN A 241 -6.85 9.50 8.23
C GLN A 241 -5.59 9.32 7.37
N VAL A 242 -5.09 10.39 6.78
CA VAL A 242 -3.84 10.34 6.01
C VAL A 242 -2.68 9.90 6.87
N THR A 243 -2.51 10.54 8.02
CA THR A 243 -1.43 10.17 8.95
C THR A 243 -1.53 8.70 9.37
N ARG A 244 -2.74 8.21 9.63
CA ARG A 244 -2.99 6.80 9.95
C ARG A 244 -2.62 5.88 8.79
N THR A 245 -3.11 6.17 7.59
CA THR A 245 -2.90 5.33 6.40
C THR A 245 -1.42 5.26 6.03
N ILE A 246 -0.71 6.40 6.06
CA ILE A 246 0.74 6.44 5.83
C ILE A 246 1.49 5.60 6.88
N ARG A 247 1.15 5.73 8.17
CA ARG A 247 1.79 4.92 9.23
C ARG A 247 1.55 3.43 9.04
N GLN A 248 0.35 3.02 8.64
CA GLN A 248 0.02 1.61 8.37
C GLN A 248 0.81 1.09 7.18
N TYR A 249 0.86 1.84 6.09
CA TYR A 249 1.65 1.51 4.90
C TYR A 249 3.13 1.34 5.23
N LEU A 250 3.75 2.30 5.93
CA LEU A 250 5.15 2.22 6.31
C LEU A 250 5.44 1.05 7.27
N ALA A 251 4.53 0.76 8.20
CA ALA A 251 4.66 -0.37 9.11
C ALA A 251 4.64 -1.70 8.36
N LYS A 252 3.73 -1.85 7.39
CA LYS A 252 3.60 -3.05 6.56
C LYS A 252 4.83 -3.23 5.66
N SER A 253 5.25 -2.17 4.97
CA SER A 253 6.46 -2.18 4.12
C SER A 253 7.71 -2.59 4.91
N ARG A 254 7.90 -2.05 6.12
CA ARG A 254 9.00 -2.45 7.01
C ARG A 254 8.92 -3.91 7.44
N SER A 255 7.71 -4.43 7.66
CA SER A 255 7.51 -5.83 8.02
C SER A 255 7.89 -6.78 6.87
N HIS A 256 7.50 -6.44 5.64
CA HIS A 256 7.89 -7.20 4.45
C HIS A 256 9.41 -7.22 4.24
N LEU A 257 10.05 -6.05 4.28
CA LEU A 257 11.50 -5.96 4.14
C LEU A 257 12.24 -6.77 5.22
N LYS A 258 11.75 -6.73 6.47
CA LYS A 258 12.32 -7.55 7.54
C LYS A 258 12.13 -9.03 7.29
N ALA A 259 10.96 -9.47 6.80
CA ALA A 259 10.69 -10.86 6.48
C ALA A 259 11.65 -11.37 5.40
N GLU A 260 11.85 -10.61 4.32
CA GLU A 260 12.78 -10.90 3.24
C GLU A 260 14.25 -11.01 3.74
N VAL A 261 14.68 -10.06 4.59
CA VAL A 261 16.01 -10.10 5.19
C VAL A 261 16.16 -11.30 6.13
N TYR A 262 15.14 -11.62 6.93
CA TYR A 262 15.17 -12.80 7.79
C TYR A 262 15.18 -14.11 7.00
N GLU A 263 14.42 -14.18 5.92
CA GLU A 263 14.43 -15.32 5.01
C GLU A 263 15.83 -15.52 4.39
N HIS A 264 16.40 -14.44 3.85
CA HIS A 264 17.77 -14.48 3.32
C HIS A 264 18.78 -14.96 4.37
N LEU A 265 18.73 -14.40 5.59
CA LEU A 265 19.63 -14.81 6.68
C LEU A 265 19.38 -16.25 7.17
N ALA A 266 18.13 -16.73 7.09
CA ALA A 266 17.78 -18.09 7.49
C ALA A 266 18.27 -19.16 6.50
N PHE A 267 18.30 -18.84 5.19
CA PHE A 267 18.58 -19.81 4.13
C PHE A 267 19.91 -19.63 3.41
N THR A 268 20.71 -18.60 3.75
CA THR A 268 22.03 -18.35 3.18
C THR A 268 23.15 -18.53 4.20
N ASP A 269 24.32 -18.98 3.73
CA ASP A 269 25.54 -19.05 4.52
C ASP A 269 26.24 -17.69 4.54
N GLY A 270 26.49 -17.14 5.73
CA GLY A 270 27.03 -15.78 5.89
C GLY A 270 28.49 -15.60 5.42
N LEU A 271 29.25 -16.66 5.16
CA LEU A 271 30.60 -16.55 4.66
C LEU A 271 30.69 -16.62 3.13
N THR A 272 29.85 -17.46 2.53
CA THR A 272 29.91 -17.80 1.10
C THR A 272 28.76 -17.22 0.28
N GLU A 273 27.69 -16.78 0.93
CA GLU A 273 26.43 -16.35 0.30
C GLU A 273 25.78 -17.45 -0.58
N LEU A 274 26.18 -18.71 -0.39
CA LEU A 274 25.49 -19.86 -0.94
C LEU A 274 24.30 -20.23 -0.07
N ASN A 275 23.43 -21.12 -0.56
CA ASN A 275 22.40 -21.69 0.29
C ASN A 275 23.04 -22.44 1.47
N ASN A 276 22.46 -22.31 2.65
CA ASN A 276 22.96 -22.96 3.83
C ASN A 276 22.35 -24.37 4.03
N ARG A 277 22.71 -25.03 5.13
CA ARG A 277 22.22 -26.36 5.51
C ARG A 277 20.72 -26.42 5.62
N LEU A 278 20.06 -25.40 6.17
CA LEU A 278 18.61 -25.38 6.32
C LEU A 278 17.89 -25.33 4.95
N SER A 279 18.41 -24.56 4.00
CA SER A 279 17.93 -24.57 2.62
C SER A 279 18.09 -25.95 1.97
N PHE A 280 19.25 -26.60 2.19
CA PHE A 280 19.50 -27.96 1.71
C PHE A 280 18.52 -28.99 2.30
N GLU A 281 18.27 -28.96 3.61
CA GLU A 281 17.34 -29.87 4.29
C GLU A 281 15.87 -29.68 3.80
N ASN A 282 15.48 -28.49 3.37
CA ASN A 282 14.19 -28.27 2.74
C ASN A 282 14.12 -28.86 1.33
N ASP A 283 15.15 -28.63 0.52
CA ASP A 283 15.15 -29.00 -0.90
C ASP A 283 15.40 -30.51 -1.13
N ILE A 284 16.12 -31.19 -0.21
CA ILE A 284 16.47 -32.62 -0.34
C ILE A 284 15.24 -33.55 -0.38
N ASN A 285 14.15 -33.11 0.25
CA ASN A 285 12.89 -33.88 0.32
C ASN A 285 11.94 -33.55 -0.82
N GLU A 286 12.31 -32.66 -1.76
CA GLU A 286 11.48 -32.38 -2.93
C GLU A 286 11.34 -33.63 -3.82
N CYS A 287 10.13 -33.87 -4.33
CA CYS A 287 9.87 -34.93 -5.28
C CYS A 287 10.57 -34.68 -6.61
N ILE A 288 11.30 -35.64 -7.13
CA ILE A 288 12.06 -35.54 -8.38
C ILE A 288 11.11 -35.39 -9.61
N GLY A 289 9.90 -35.94 -9.55
CA GLY A 289 8.97 -35.92 -10.67
C GLY A 289 9.49 -36.65 -11.90
N ASN A 290 9.37 -36.04 -13.08
CA ASN A 290 9.81 -36.59 -14.36
C ASN A 290 11.21 -36.12 -14.79
N ASN A 291 11.93 -35.42 -13.93
CA ASN A 291 13.24 -34.85 -14.22
C ASN A 291 14.35 -35.89 -14.00
N ARG A 292 15.50 -35.65 -14.58
CA ARG A 292 16.73 -36.43 -14.37
C ARG A 292 17.75 -35.63 -13.56
N PRO A 293 17.58 -35.55 -12.24
CA PRO A 293 18.49 -34.76 -11.41
C PRO A 293 19.85 -35.42 -11.25
N ALA A 294 20.82 -34.59 -10.87
CA ALA A 294 22.12 -34.99 -10.43
C ALA A 294 22.50 -34.31 -9.09
N CYS A 295 23.36 -34.99 -8.33
CA CYS A 295 23.97 -34.45 -7.13
C CYS A 295 25.50 -34.52 -7.22
N ILE A 296 26.17 -33.44 -6.83
CA ILE A 296 27.62 -33.40 -6.65
C ILE A 296 27.88 -33.08 -5.18
N SER A 297 28.50 -34.00 -4.45
CA SER A 297 29.01 -33.80 -3.07
C SER A 297 30.49 -33.45 -3.13
N ILE A 298 30.88 -32.43 -2.35
CA ILE A 298 32.23 -31.85 -2.41
C ILE A 298 32.71 -31.60 -0.98
N ASP A 299 33.96 -31.96 -0.73
CA ASP A 299 34.63 -31.74 0.58
C ASP A 299 36.00 -31.08 0.34
N LEU A 300 36.20 -29.93 0.96
CA LEU A 300 37.40 -29.11 0.79
C LEU A 300 38.60 -29.76 1.51
N ASN A 301 39.64 -30.04 0.77
CA ASN A 301 40.84 -30.65 1.31
C ASN A 301 41.71 -29.64 2.08
N ASN A 302 42.37 -30.12 3.10
CA ASN A 302 43.41 -29.39 3.89
C ASN A 302 42.93 -28.10 4.60
N LEU A 303 41.62 -27.85 4.75
CA LEU A 303 41.09 -26.66 5.41
C LEU A 303 41.64 -26.55 6.85
N LYS A 304 41.61 -27.65 7.61
CA LYS A 304 42.19 -27.68 8.97
C LYS A 304 43.65 -27.28 8.98
N ARG A 305 44.46 -27.80 8.06
CA ARG A 305 45.88 -27.46 7.95
C ARG A 305 46.10 -25.98 7.64
N ALA A 306 45.31 -25.42 6.74
CA ALA A 306 45.36 -23.99 6.44
C ALA A 306 45.03 -23.14 7.67
N ASN A 307 44.00 -23.50 8.42
CA ASN A 307 43.61 -22.83 9.66
C ASN A 307 44.72 -22.95 10.74
N ASP A 308 45.26 -24.13 10.93
CA ASP A 308 46.29 -24.39 11.96
C ASP A 308 47.64 -23.70 11.65
N THR A 309 47.96 -23.50 10.35
CA THR A 309 49.25 -22.95 9.90
C THR A 309 49.23 -21.45 9.67
N MET A 310 48.09 -20.90 9.09
CA MET A 310 47.97 -19.53 8.63
C MET A 310 46.81 -18.78 9.27
N GLY A 311 46.10 -19.42 10.20
CA GLY A 311 44.94 -18.83 10.88
C GLY A 311 43.62 -18.97 10.12
N HIS A 312 42.50 -18.71 10.81
CA HIS A 312 41.14 -18.88 10.27
C HIS A 312 40.86 -18.03 9.01
N SER A 313 41.50 -16.87 8.89
CA SER A 313 41.35 -16.03 7.70
C SER A 313 41.83 -16.73 6.41
N ALA A 314 42.84 -17.56 6.49
CA ALA A 314 43.31 -18.34 5.34
C ALA A 314 42.32 -19.45 4.96
N GLY A 315 41.71 -20.09 5.95
CA GLY A 315 40.60 -21.03 5.69
C GLY A 315 39.40 -20.37 5.07
N ASP A 316 39.03 -19.19 5.52
CA ASP A 316 37.91 -18.39 4.92
C ASP A 316 38.16 -18.06 3.44
N VAL A 317 39.41 -17.77 3.06
CA VAL A 317 39.79 -17.57 1.65
C VAL A 317 39.55 -18.83 0.83
N LEU A 318 39.93 -20.01 1.34
CA LEU A 318 39.66 -21.27 0.64
C LEU A 318 38.17 -21.56 0.51
N ILE A 319 37.41 -21.34 1.57
CA ILE A 319 35.95 -21.53 1.57
C ILE A 319 35.25 -20.57 0.58
N ARG A 320 35.62 -19.30 0.54
CA ARG A 320 35.11 -18.35 -0.47
C ARG A 320 35.59 -18.72 -1.86
N GLY A 321 36.80 -19.22 -2.01
CA GLY A 321 37.34 -19.66 -3.29
C GLY A 321 36.51 -20.78 -3.91
N ILE A 322 36.20 -21.85 -3.14
CA ILE A 322 35.35 -22.93 -3.65
C ILE A 322 33.93 -22.45 -3.93
N ALA A 323 33.35 -21.58 -3.12
CA ALA A 323 32.04 -21.01 -3.37
C ALA A 323 32.00 -20.26 -4.71
N THR A 324 33.04 -19.48 -5.02
CA THR A 324 33.18 -18.77 -6.29
C THR A 324 33.32 -19.73 -7.46
N VAL A 325 34.18 -20.75 -7.32
CA VAL A 325 34.39 -21.82 -8.33
C VAL A 325 33.05 -22.49 -8.67
N LEU A 326 32.29 -22.89 -7.66
CA LEU A 326 31.00 -23.55 -7.86
C LEU A 326 29.98 -22.64 -8.49
N ARG A 327 29.88 -21.38 -8.05
CA ARG A 327 28.96 -20.39 -8.60
C ARG A 327 29.23 -20.12 -10.09
N GLU A 328 30.51 -19.95 -10.46
CA GLU A 328 30.89 -19.74 -11.88
C GLU A 328 30.67 -20.99 -12.74
N ALA A 329 30.93 -22.18 -12.21
CA ALA A 329 30.84 -23.42 -12.97
C ALA A 329 29.41 -23.94 -13.14
N VAL A 330 28.57 -23.80 -12.13
CA VAL A 330 27.18 -24.30 -12.11
C VAL A 330 26.23 -23.27 -12.70
N GLY A 331 26.44 -21.98 -12.41
CA GLY A 331 25.57 -20.92 -12.88
C GLY A 331 24.10 -21.14 -12.48
N ASN A 332 23.18 -21.05 -13.44
CA ASN A 332 21.75 -21.26 -13.22
C ASN A 332 21.29 -22.70 -13.41
N GLU A 333 22.20 -23.65 -13.65
CA GLU A 333 21.86 -25.05 -13.93
C GLU A 333 21.49 -25.82 -12.65
N GLY A 334 21.89 -25.33 -11.45
CA GLY A 334 21.63 -26.00 -10.19
C GLY A 334 21.70 -25.08 -8.96
N LYS A 335 21.24 -25.59 -7.82
CA LYS A 335 21.37 -24.96 -6.52
C LYS A 335 22.64 -25.42 -5.82
N ILE A 336 23.35 -24.52 -5.18
CA ILE A 336 24.62 -24.78 -4.51
C ILE A 336 24.42 -24.51 -3.01
N TYR A 337 24.88 -25.48 -2.19
CA TYR A 337 24.70 -25.43 -0.74
C TYR A 337 26.04 -25.58 -0.03
N ARG A 338 26.23 -24.89 1.08
CA ARG A 338 27.22 -25.18 2.08
C ARG A 338 26.58 -25.84 3.29
N ILE A 339 26.81 -27.14 3.51
CA ILE A 339 26.15 -27.94 4.54
C ILE A 339 26.98 -28.12 5.80
N GLY A 340 28.27 -27.87 5.72
CA GLY A 340 29.24 -27.99 6.82
C GLY A 340 30.37 -26.98 6.68
N GLY A 341 31.37 -27.09 7.51
CA GLY A 341 32.54 -26.21 7.48
C GLY A 341 33.29 -26.26 6.14
N ASP A 342 33.56 -27.47 5.65
CA ASP A 342 34.29 -27.83 4.43
C ASP A 342 33.42 -28.58 3.40
N GLU A 343 32.13 -28.79 3.69
CA GLU A 343 31.24 -29.62 2.88
C GLU A 343 30.29 -28.77 2.06
N PHE A 344 30.22 -29.06 0.75
CA PHE A 344 29.34 -28.41 -0.21
C PHE A 344 28.56 -29.44 -1.01
N VAL A 345 27.33 -29.09 -1.39
CA VAL A 345 26.51 -29.94 -2.25
C VAL A 345 25.97 -29.08 -3.39
N VAL A 346 25.90 -29.69 -4.59
CA VAL A 346 25.22 -29.10 -5.75
C VAL A 346 24.07 -30.03 -6.16
N LEU A 347 22.87 -29.52 -6.22
CA LEU A 347 21.70 -30.21 -6.74
C LEU A 347 21.33 -29.62 -8.09
N ILE A 348 21.23 -30.45 -9.11
CA ILE A 348 20.82 -30.08 -10.46
C ILE A 348 19.52 -30.81 -10.78
N HIS A 349 18.47 -30.07 -11.11
CA HIS A 349 17.13 -30.63 -11.24
C HIS A 349 16.90 -31.45 -12.50
N ASP A 350 17.54 -31.09 -13.61
CA ASP A 350 17.44 -31.84 -14.88
C ASP A 350 18.74 -31.71 -15.67
N ILE A 351 19.41 -32.84 -15.93
CA ILE A 351 20.68 -32.84 -16.65
C ILE A 351 20.90 -34.18 -17.35
N THR A 352 21.56 -34.12 -18.50
CA THR A 352 22.03 -35.32 -19.24
C THR A 352 23.42 -35.76 -18.75
N ASP A 353 23.78 -37.02 -19.01
CA ASP A 353 25.11 -37.56 -18.68
C ASP A 353 26.24 -36.71 -19.27
N ASP A 354 26.08 -36.27 -20.53
CA ASP A 354 26.99 -35.31 -21.18
C ASP A 354 27.01 -33.93 -20.49
N GLY A 355 25.89 -33.53 -19.96
CA GLY A 355 25.74 -32.25 -19.26
C GLY A 355 26.53 -32.23 -17.95
N ILE A 356 26.42 -33.29 -17.13
CA ILE A 356 27.17 -33.37 -15.87
C ILE A 356 28.66 -33.38 -16.10
N GLU A 357 29.15 -34.08 -17.15
CA GLU A 357 30.57 -34.04 -17.49
C GLU A 357 31.06 -32.65 -17.86
N LYS A 358 30.24 -31.86 -18.54
CA LYS A 358 30.57 -30.47 -18.87
C LYS A 358 30.62 -29.59 -17.60
N VAL A 359 29.67 -29.78 -16.66
CA VAL A 359 29.70 -29.09 -15.37
C VAL A 359 31.00 -29.44 -14.60
N LEU A 360 31.36 -30.72 -14.51
CA LEU A 360 32.57 -31.14 -13.84
C LEU A 360 33.85 -30.57 -14.45
N LYS A 361 33.91 -30.52 -15.78
CA LYS A 361 35.04 -29.89 -16.53
C LYS A 361 35.11 -28.39 -16.25
N ARG A 362 33.95 -27.70 -16.15
CA ARG A 362 33.90 -26.28 -15.78
C ARG A 362 34.39 -26.08 -14.35
N ILE A 363 33.93 -26.89 -13.40
CA ILE A 363 34.38 -26.84 -12.00
C ILE A 363 35.93 -26.94 -11.93
N GLU A 364 36.49 -27.88 -12.64
CA GLU A 364 37.95 -28.06 -12.66
C GLU A 364 38.68 -26.88 -13.29
N LYS A 365 38.17 -26.37 -14.41
CA LYS A 365 38.73 -25.18 -15.07
C LYS A 365 38.69 -23.96 -14.16
N CYS A 366 37.53 -23.71 -13.50
CA CYS A 366 37.36 -22.59 -12.57
C CYS A 366 38.28 -22.77 -11.31
N ARG A 367 38.48 -24.00 -10.84
CA ARG A 367 39.41 -24.30 -9.75
C ARG A 367 40.84 -23.91 -10.12
N VAL A 368 41.34 -24.31 -11.30
CA VAL A 368 42.71 -23.99 -11.78
C VAL A 368 42.86 -22.48 -11.88
N LYS A 369 41.89 -21.81 -12.51
CA LYS A 369 41.85 -20.34 -12.65
C LYS A 369 41.90 -19.65 -11.26
N CYS A 370 41.07 -20.10 -10.32
CA CYS A 370 41.03 -19.54 -8.99
C CYS A 370 42.37 -19.68 -8.24
N ASN A 371 43.06 -20.82 -8.41
CA ASN A 371 44.37 -21.05 -7.82
C ASN A 371 45.45 -20.13 -8.39
N GLU A 372 45.45 -19.91 -9.70
CA GLU A 372 46.37 -19.01 -10.42
C GLU A 372 46.17 -17.55 -10.01
N GLU A 373 44.91 -17.07 -10.05
CA GLU A 373 44.59 -15.69 -9.80
C GLU A 373 44.77 -15.26 -8.34
N ASN A 374 44.48 -16.17 -7.38
CA ASN A 374 44.55 -15.84 -5.94
C ASN A 374 45.79 -16.39 -5.24
N ASN A 375 46.67 -17.06 -5.95
CA ASN A 375 47.86 -17.74 -5.39
C ASN A 375 47.52 -18.64 -4.17
N VAL A 376 46.41 -19.40 -4.30
CA VAL A 376 45.91 -20.34 -3.30
C VAL A 376 46.04 -21.79 -3.81
N ASN A 377 46.01 -22.74 -2.90
CA ASN A 377 45.98 -24.16 -3.26
C ASN A 377 44.64 -24.77 -2.89
N LEU A 378 43.61 -24.34 -3.64
CA LEU A 378 42.27 -24.88 -3.51
C LEU A 378 42.22 -26.28 -4.12
N ASP A 379 41.90 -27.24 -3.29
CA ASP A 379 41.80 -28.67 -3.64
C ASP A 379 40.65 -29.30 -2.88
N PHE A 380 39.88 -30.19 -3.51
CA PHE A 380 38.71 -30.82 -2.92
C PHE A 380 38.48 -32.24 -3.46
N ALA A 381 37.88 -33.10 -2.63
CA ALA A 381 37.32 -34.37 -3.05
C ALA A 381 35.88 -34.14 -3.58
N LYS A 382 35.47 -34.93 -4.56
CA LYS A 382 34.14 -34.84 -5.15
C LYS A 382 33.53 -36.22 -5.43
N GLY A 383 32.23 -36.35 -5.26
CA GLY A 383 31.48 -37.53 -5.69
C GLY A 383 30.23 -37.07 -6.47
N VAL A 384 29.82 -37.84 -7.44
CA VAL A 384 28.75 -37.53 -8.35
C VAL A 384 27.73 -38.66 -8.37
N SER A 385 26.45 -38.33 -8.31
CA SER A 385 25.39 -39.30 -8.56
C SER A 385 24.41 -38.76 -9.55
N LEU A 386 23.97 -39.63 -10.44
CA LEU A 386 22.92 -39.36 -11.44
C LEU A 386 21.66 -40.07 -11.02
N TYR A 387 20.54 -39.58 -11.54
CA TYR A 387 19.22 -40.19 -11.36
C TYR A 387 19.21 -41.65 -11.79
N THR A 388 18.55 -42.50 -10.99
CA THR A 388 18.28 -43.91 -11.30
C THR A 388 16.79 -44.18 -11.18
N GLU A 389 16.24 -45.15 -11.93
CA GLU A 389 14.87 -45.61 -11.83
C GLU A 389 14.60 -46.14 -10.41
N GLY A 390 13.91 -45.42 -9.59
CA GLY A 390 13.66 -45.73 -8.18
C GLY A 390 13.98 -44.61 -7.23
N ASP A 391 14.69 -43.58 -7.68
CA ASP A 391 14.85 -42.36 -6.91
C ASP A 391 13.54 -41.56 -6.88
N THR A 392 13.00 -41.36 -5.71
CA THR A 392 11.75 -40.58 -5.52
C THR A 392 12.03 -39.20 -4.97
N THR A 393 13.17 -39.04 -4.27
CA THR A 393 13.65 -37.78 -3.66
C THR A 393 15.14 -37.61 -3.90
N PHE A 394 15.66 -36.41 -3.64
CA PHE A 394 17.09 -36.14 -3.75
C PHE A 394 17.95 -36.87 -2.67
N GLU A 395 17.31 -37.36 -1.59
CA GLU A 395 18.03 -37.99 -0.48
C GLU A 395 18.91 -39.17 -0.94
N ASN A 396 18.37 -40.05 -1.80
CA ASN A 396 19.12 -41.19 -2.35
C ASN A 396 20.30 -40.76 -3.25
N LEU A 397 20.09 -39.68 -4.04
CA LEU A 397 21.18 -39.16 -4.85
C LEU A 397 22.31 -38.61 -3.99
N VAL A 398 21.99 -37.84 -2.96
CA VAL A 398 22.95 -37.26 -2.03
C VAL A 398 23.76 -38.37 -1.34
N ALA A 399 23.07 -39.40 -0.84
CA ALA A 399 23.76 -40.51 -0.16
C ALA A 399 24.76 -41.26 -1.09
N ARG A 400 24.42 -41.42 -2.38
CA ARG A 400 25.33 -42.03 -3.36
C ARG A 400 26.51 -41.08 -3.72
N ALA A 401 26.24 -39.80 -3.89
CA ALA A 401 27.27 -38.82 -4.15
C ALA A 401 28.29 -38.74 -2.97
N ASP A 402 27.81 -38.74 -1.73
CA ASP A 402 28.65 -38.73 -0.53
C ASP A 402 29.53 -39.97 -0.44
N ALA A 403 28.97 -41.13 -0.74
CA ALA A 403 29.74 -42.38 -0.74
C ALA A 403 30.89 -42.35 -1.77
N GLU A 404 30.65 -41.74 -2.95
CA GLU A 404 31.69 -41.56 -3.98
C GLU A 404 32.73 -40.52 -3.57
N MET A 405 32.30 -39.37 -3.04
CA MET A 405 33.21 -38.34 -2.54
C MET A 405 34.15 -38.88 -1.45
N TYR A 406 33.62 -39.71 -0.56
CA TYR A 406 34.47 -40.37 0.46
C TYR A 406 35.49 -41.33 -0.12
N ARG A 407 35.18 -42.06 -1.20
CA ARG A 407 36.12 -42.89 -1.92
C ARG A 407 37.25 -42.06 -2.55
N ASP A 408 36.89 -40.98 -3.24
CA ASP A 408 37.84 -40.04 -3.84
C ASP A 408 38.77 -39.42 -2.81
N LYS A 409 38.26 -39.01 -1.66
CA LYS A 409 39.03 -38.48 -0.52
C LYS A 409 40.04 -39.48 0.02
N ARG A 410 39.70 -40.78 0.04
CA ARG A 410 40.63 -41.86 0.47
C ARG A 410 41.75 -42.13 -0.53
N LEU A 411 41.48 -42.08 -1.81
CA LEU A 411 42.46 -42.27 -2.89
C LEU A 411 43.46 -41.11 -2.92
N THR A 412 42.98 -39.89 -2.80
CA THR A 412 43.81 -38.68 -2.74
C THR A 412 44.77 -38.71 -1.53
N LYS A 413 44.33 -39.22 -0.36
CA LYS A 413 45.20 -39.41 0.81
C LYS A 413 46.23 -40.49 0.64
N LYS A 414 45.96 -41.56 -0.11
CA LYS A 414 46.94 -42.66 -0.36
C LYS A 414 48.00 -42.28 -1.40
N GLY A 415 47.63 -41.47 -2.41
CA GLY A 415 48.59 -41.04 -3.45
C GLY A 415 49.57 -39.94 -2.99
N ARG A 416 49.37 -39.36 -1.80
CA ARG A 416 50.24 -38.34 -1.18
C ARG A 416 51.19 -38.91 -0.09
N ARG A 417 51.15 -40.22 0.12
CA ARG A 417 52.14 -40.95 0.95
C ARG A 417 53.16 -41.61 0.03
#